data_e02428d0f45d79b48620323fddd8f681
#
_entry.id   e02428d0f45d79b48620323fddd8f681
#
_cell.length_a   1.000
_cell.length_b   1.000
_cell.length_c   1.000
_cell.angle_alpha   90.00
_cell.angle_beta   90.00
_cell.angle_gamma   90.00
#
_symmetry.space_group_name_H-M   'P 1'
#
loop_
_entity.id
_entity.type
_entity.pdbx_description
1 polymer ?
#
loop_
_entity_poly.entity_id
_entity_poly.type
_entity_poly.pdbx_seq_one_letter_code
_entity_poly.pdbx_strand_id
1 'polypeptide(L)'
;MKPKLAIIVPYRDREQHLAQFVPHMDKFLSDREIPYKIFVVEQANDRPFNRGWLINAGYSLAKEQGYDYFCFHDVDMLPEDNSCDYSWVDKPTHLAARLSKFKYRLVYPEYMGGVTLINREHFEWINGFSNKYWGWGFEDDDLLYRCRVRGVPLEEQTTYKAKDKNPLYTSIMEFNGRDYLEIKNSISLNKVLNSSFSVEAWVEPYGDLKLDPNKEYDEFHVFTRPGHHVGIAYTSGLQYKGGLWTDDGNQPMVVSDRRSAEWVHVVYTVDTVLKRLRMYINGVETNESPTDYFGKIKESNNVSYYIGCANPMARFNDRGYFIGNIAQVSMWSNCLMSNEIQHLYNDGRPYNITEDQKFDGWKTGKETYKSAKSVVGYWDFENIVGDMALDKSGNDNHAKIYGAIKRDKELRIGSTALIPNRRDGKFSCLEHEENGWGQTKFNHWETRENQLRFFNKVRSGLTDIKEDGINTLEFKIKSREEFLEKHEFISIT
;
A
#
# COMPACT_ATOMS: atom_id res chain seq x y z
N MET A 1 -28.09 -0.93 -30.40
CA MET A 1 -28.10 -2.16 -29.57
C MET A 1 -27.53 -1.81 -28.21
N LYS A 2 -28.00 -2.44 -27.11
CA LYS A 2 -27.40 -2.23 -25.81
C LYS A 2 -26.00 -2.86 -25.81
N PRO A 3 -24.96 -2.23 -25.18
CA PRO A 3 -23.65 -2.84 -25.05
C PRO A 3 -23.71 -4.19 -24.31
N LYS A 4 -22.91 -5.16 -24.76
CA LYS A 4 -22.85 -6.51 -24.18
C LYS A 4 -21.71 -6.64 -23.21
N LEU A 5 -21.98 -7.14 -22.01
CA LEU A 5 -21.03 -7.38 -20.93
C LEU A 5 -20.48 -8.81 -20.96
N ALA A 6 -19.16 -8.96 -21.00
CA ALA A 6 -18.49 -10.21 -20.65
C ALA A 6 -17.96 -10.16 -19.22
N ILE A 7 -18.41 -11.06 -18.36
CA ILE A 7 -17.86 -11.24 -17.00
C ILE A 7 -16.82 -12.35 -17.08
N ILE A 8 -15.55 -12.00 -16.95
CA ILE A 8 -14.42 -12.91 -17.05
C ILE A 8 -13.96 -13.29 -15.64
N VAL A 9 -14.03 -14.56 -15.34
CA VAL A 9 -13.73 -15.14 -14.03
C VAL A 9 -12.49 -16.03 -14.14
N PRO A 10 -11.30 -15.55 -13.71
CA PRO A 10 -10.13 -16.42 -13.61
C PRO A 10 -10.35 -17.47 -12.53
N TYR A 11 -10.06 -18.73 -12.88
CA TYR A 11 -10.50 -19.87 -12.08
C TYR A 11 -9.43 -20.95 -11.94
N ARG A 12 -9.35 -21.54 -10.75
CA ARG A 12 -8.69 -22.83 -10.44
C ARG A 12 -9.15 -23.33 -9.08
N ASP A 13 -9.58 -24.59 -9.01
CA ASP A 13 -9.86 -25.31 -7.76
C ASP A 13 -10.77 -24.54 -6.78
N ARG A 14 -11.92 -24.05 -7.26
CA ARG A 14 -12.88 -23.20 -6.53
C ARG A 14 -14.33 -23.60 -6.76
N GLU A 15 -14.60 -24.90 -6.83
CA GLU A 15 -15.93 -25.44 -7.17
C GLU A 15 -17.02 -24.91 -6.26
N GLN A 16 -16.77 -24.84 -4.95
CA GLN A 16 -17.75 -24.36 -3.98
C GLN A 16 -18.06 -22.87 -4.16
N HIS A 17 -17.05 -22.06 -4.52
CA HIS A 17 -17.27 -20.65 -4.82
C HIS A 17 -18.01 -20.46 -6.13
N LEU A 18 -17.63 -21.19 -7.17
CA LEU A 18 -18.29 -21.13 -8.47
C LEU A 18 -19.76 -21.52 -8.37
N ALA A 19 -20.07 -22.56 -7.59
CA ALA A 19 -21.44 -23.02 -7.34
C ALA A 19 -22.32 -21.97 -6.65
N GLN A 20 -21.74 -21.06 -5.88
CA GLN A 20 -22.43 -19.94 -5.25
C GLN A 20 -22.45 -18.71 -6.17
N PHE A 21 -21.32 -18.43 -6.81
CA PHE A 21 -21.11 -17.24 -7.63
C PHE A 21 -22.09 -17.14 -8.81
N VAL A 22 -22.20 -18.18 -9.63
CA VAL A 22 -22.99 -18.11 -10.88
C VAL A 22 -24.46 -17.91 -10.61
N PRO A 23 -25.12 -18.68 -9.73
CA PRO A 23 -26.54 -18.44 -9.42
C PRO A 23 -26.78 -17.06 -8.77
N HIS A 24 -25.83 -16.59 -7.94
CA HIS A 24 -25.92 -15.26 -7.33
C HIS A 24 -25.87 -14.17 -8.41
N MET A 25 -24.91 -14.23 -9.33
CA MET A 25 -24.75 -13.25 -10.41
C MET A 25 -25.95 -13.27 -11.35
N ASP A 26 -26.47 -14.44 -11.67
CA ASP A 26 -27.66 -14.56 -12.51
C ASP A 26 -28.88 -13.90 -11.87
N LYS A 27 -29.12 -14.17 -10.59
CA LYS A 27 -30.19 -13.52 -9.85
C LYS A 27 -29.95 -12.00 -9.73
N PHE A 28 -28.71 -11.60 -9.44
CA PHE A 28 -28.34 -10.21 -9.25
C PHE A 28 -28.50 -9.37 -10.51
N LEU A 29 -28.19 -9.93 -11.69
CA LEU A 29 -28.24 -9.24 -12.98
C LEU A 29 -29.57 -9.42 -13.73
N SER A 30 -30.46 -10.32 -13.30
CA SER A 30 -31.71 -10.64 -14.00
C SER A 30 -32.60 -9.44 -14.28
N ASP A 31 -32.68 -8.52 -13.32
CA ASP A 31 -33.58 -7.36 -13.39
C ASP A 31 -32.93 -6.07 -13.97
N ARG A 32 -31.66 -6.17 -14.40
CA ARG A 32 -30.88 -5.00 -14.81
C ARG A 32 -30.85 -4.74 -16.32
N GLU A 33 -31.54 -5.54 -17.10
CA GLU A 33 -31.59 -5.40 -18.56
C GLU A 33 -30.20 -5.28 -19.24
N ILE A 34 -29.14 -5.82 -18.63
CA ILE A 34 -27.78 -5.85 -19.15
C ILE A 34 -27.59 -7.15 -19.93
N PRO A 35 -27.34 -7.13 -21.23
CA PRO A 35 -26.96 -8.34 -21.96
C PRO A 35 -25.58 -8.80 -21.49
N TYR A 36 -25.50 -9.93 -20.77
CA TYR A 36 -24.23 -10.43 -20.24
C TYR A 36 -24.03 -11.90 -20.46
N LYS A 37 -22.77 -12.33 -20.37
CA LYS A 37 -22.33 -13.72 -20.30
C LYS A 37 -21.15 -13.87 -19.35
N ILE A 38 -21.12 -14.96 -18.59
CA ILE A 38 -19.99 -15.28 -17.72
C ILE A 38 -19.07 -16.25 -18.47
N PHE A 39 -17.78 -15.92 -18.47
CA PHE A 39 -16.68 -16.72 -19.00
C PHE A 39 -15.80 -17.15 -17.85
N VAL A 40 -15.95 -18.39 -17.40
CA VAL A 40 -15.06 -18.99 -16.39
C VAL A 40 -13.84 -19.52 -17.13
N VAL A 41 -12.68 -18.97 -16.84
CA VAL A 41 -11.42 -19.33 -17.51
C VAL A 41 -10.51 -20.04 -16.53
N GLU A 42 -10.43 -21.36 -16.69
CA GLU A 42 -9.67 -22.26 -15.83
C GLU A 42 -8.23 -22.38 -16.28
N GLN A 43 -7.31 -22.21 -15.35
CA GLN A 43 -5.92 -22.57 -15.57
C GLN A 43 -5.69 -24.08 -15.32
N ALA A 44 -5.53 -24.84 -16.40
CA ALA A 44 -5.43 -26.30 -16.38
C ALA A 44 -3.99 -26.85 -16.44
N ASN A 45 -2.99 -25.99 -16.18
CA ASN A 45 -1.59 -26.41 -16.05
C ASN A 45 -1.11 -26.32 -14.59
N ASP A 46 0.04 -26.91 -14.28
CA ASP A 46 0.59 -26.99 -12.92
C ASP A 46 1.45 -25.75 -12.52
N ARG A 47 1.50 -24.72 -13.38
CA ARG A 47 2.22 -23.48 -13.06
C ARG A 47 1.51 -22.71 -11.94
N PRO A 48 2.20 -21.82 -11.23
CA PRO A 48 1.55 -20.89 -10.32
C PRO A 48 0.37 -20.18 -10.99
N PHE A 49 -0.65 -19.81 -10.23
CA PHE A 49 -1.84 -19.15 -10.78
C PHE A 49 -1.47 -17.80 -11.43
N ASN A 50 -2.02 -17.53 -12.63
CA ASN A 50 -1.79 -16.26 -13.32
C ASN A 50 -3.11 -15.61 -13.70
N ARG A 51 -3.61 -14.77 -12.78
CA ARG A 51 -4.89 -14.06 -12.93
C ARG A 51 -4.92 -13.20 -14.19
N GLY A 52 -3.86 -12.41 -14.44
CA GLY A 52 -3.79 -11.52 -15.59
C GLY A 52 -3.80 -12.25 -16.93
N TRP A 53 -3.08 -13.36 -17.04
CA TRP A 53 -3.04 -14.20 -18.23
C TRP A 53 -4.41 -14.83 -18.53
N LEU A 54 -5.10 -15.34 -17.49
CA LEU A 54 -6.46 -15.90 -17.63
C LEU A 54 -7.48 -14.84 -18.08
N ILE A 55 -7.38 -13.63 -17.54
CA ILE A 55 -8.22 -12.51 -17.94
C ILE A 55 -7.98 -12.14 -19.40
N ASN A 56 -6.73 -12.05 -19.84
CA ASN A 56 -6.41 -11.77 -21.24
C ASN A 56 -6.96 -12.85 -22.18
N ALA A 57 -6.87 -14.12 -21.80
CA ALA A 57 -7.43 -15.23 -22.58
C ALA A 57 -8.96 -15.13 -22.67
N GLY A 58 -9.63 -14.95 -21.54
CA GLY A 58 -11.09 -14.78 -21.50
C GLY A 58 -11.55 -13.56 -22.29
N TYR A 59 -10.82 -12.44 -22.21
CA TYR A 59 -11.06 -11.25 -23.02
C TYR A 59 -11.00 -11.58 -24.51
N SER A 60 -9.94 -12.26 -24.98
CA SER A 60 -9.76 -12.58 -26.39
C SER A 60 -10.92 -13.43 -26.92
N LEU A 61 -11.35 -14.44 -26.16
CA LEU A 61 -12.46 -15.30 -26.52
C LEU A 61 -13.83 -14.58 -26.52
N ALA A 62 -14.07 -13.70 -25.55
CA ALA A 62 -15.30 -12.92 -25.47
C ALA A 62 -15.33 -11.82 -26.57
N LYS A 63 -14.21 -11.19 -26.88
CA LYS A 63 -14.08 -10.22 -27.97
C LYS A 63 -14.51 -10.84 -29.31
N GLU A 64 -14.08 -12.04 -29.62
CA GLU A 64 -14.46 -12.78 -30.85
C GLU A 64 -15.98 -12.98 -30.95
N GLN A 65 -16.69 -13.05 -29.82
CA GLN A 65 -18.14 -13.18 -29.75
C GLN A 65 -18.88 -11.83 -29.75
N GLY A 66 -18.17 -10.72 -29.90
CA GLY A 66 -18.75 -9.39 -30.06
C GLY A 66 -19.22 -8.73 -28.76
N TYR A 67 -18.53 -8.97 -27.64
CA TYR A 67 -18.76 -8.24 -26.40
C TYR A 67 -18.07 -6.87 -26.43
N ASP A 68 -18.70 -5.85 -25.81
CA ASP A 68 -18.32 -4.45 -25.92
C ASP A 68 -17.51 -3.95 -24.74
N TYR A 69 -17.81 -4.48 -23.53
CA TYR A 69 -17.10 -4.16 -22.29
C TYR A 69 -17.00 -5.38 -21.39
N PHE A 70 -16.09 -5.32 -20.45
CA PHE A 70 -15.62 -6.47 -19.70
C PHE A 70 -15.62 -6.18 -18.21
N CYS A 71 -16.04 -7.18 -17.42
CA CYS A 71 -15.88 -7.20 -15.98
C CYS A 71 -14.89 -8.30 -15.61
N PHE A 72 -13.76 -7.94 -15.07
CA PHE A 72 -12.81 -8.89 -14.48
C PHE A 72 -13.25 -9.14 -13.06
N HIS A 73 -13.60 -10.36 -12.74
CA HIS A 73 -14.32 -10.66 -11.52
C HIS A 73 -13.75 -11.86 -10.79
N ASP A 74 -13.35 -11.70 -9.53
CA ASP A 74 -12.90 -12.79 -8.69
C ASP A 74 -14.10 -13.64 -8.26
N VAL A 75 -13.96 -14.97 -8.32
CA VAL A 75 -15.04 -15.95 -8.07
C VAL A 75 -15.57 -15.95 -6.63
N ASP A 76 -14.78 -15.39 -5.70
CA ASP A 76 -15.10 -15.34 -4.26
C ASP A 76 -15.75 -14.01 -3.82
N MET A 77 -16.12 -13.14 -4.75
CA MET A 77 -16.75 -11.84 -4.46
C MET A 77 -18.18 -11.79 -4.95
N LEU A 78 -19.13 -11.57 -4.06
CA LEU A 78 -20.55 -11.47 -4.38
C LEU A 78 -21.09 -10.06 -4.15
N PRO A 79 -21.68 -9.40 -5.16
CA PRO A 79 -22.31 -8.10 -4.98
C PRO A 79 -23.51 -8.19 -4.02
N GLU A 80 -23.59 -7.25 -3.04
CA GLU A 80 -24.62 -7.28 -2.00
C GLU A 80 -25.83 -6.39 -2.31
N ASP A 81 -25.61 -5.28 -2.99
CA ASP A 81 -26.64 -4.27 -3.18
C ASP A 81 -26.63 -3.60 -4.57
N ASN A 82 -27.63 -2.77 -4.82
CA ASN A 82 -27.83 -2.12 -6.11
C ASN A 82 -26.76 -1.09 -6.48
N SER A 83 -25.92 -0.67 -5.54
CA SER A 83 -24.78 0.21 -5.83
C SER A 83 -23.64 -0.50 -6.56
N CYS A 84 -23.65 -1.85 -6.56
CA CYS A 84 -22.81 -2.65 -7.44
C CYS A 84 -23.35 -2.56 -8.89
N ASP A 85 -23.07 -1.48 -9.57
CA ASP A 85 -23.60 -1.21 -10.90
C ASP A 85 -22.68 -1.75 -12.01
N TYR A 86 -23.13 -2.78 -12.73
CA TYR A 86 -22.44 -3.43 -13.84
C TYR A 86 -22.77 -2.81 -15.21
N SER A 87 -23.45 -1.68 -15.27
CA SER A 87 -23.77 -1.02 -16.53
C SER A 87 -22.49 -0.53 -17.25
N TRP A 88 -22.64 -0.17 -18.53
CA TRP A 88 -21.58 0.37 -19.37
C TRP A 88 -20.71 1.42 -18.67
N VAL A 89 -19.43 1.41 -18.99
CA VAL A 89 -18.44 2.36 -18.47
C VAL A 89 -17.64 3.01 -19.61
N ASP A 90 -17.56 4.33 -19.56
CA ASP A 90 -16.69 5.11 -20.46
C ASP A 90 -15.23 5.13 -20.01
N LYS A 91 -14.99 4.78 -18.76
CA LYS A 91 -13.67 4.77 -18.11
C LYS A 91 -13.49 3.48 -17.30
N PRO A 92 -12.26 2.98 -17.15
CA PRO A 92 -12.02 1.86 -16.23
C PRO A 92 -12.58 2.17 -14.84
N THR A 93 -13.42 1.29 -14.32
CA THR A 93 -14.19 1.52 -13.10
C THR A 93 -14.02 0.37 -12.12
N HIS A 94 -13.57 0.67 -10.93
CA HIS A 94 -13.42 -0.30 -9.84
C HIS A 94 -14.74 -0.45 -9.09
N LEU A 95 -15.25 -1.68 -8.99
CA LEU A 95 -16.49 -1.99 -8.26
C LEU A 95 -16.21 -2.46 -6.83
N ALA A 96 -15.21 -3.33 -6.63
CA ALA A 96 -14.92 -3.99 -5.36
C ALA A 96 -14.18 -3.10 -4.35
N ALA A 97 -14.61 -1.84 -4.21
CA ALA A 97 -14.00 -0.90 -3.27
C ALA A 97 -14.34 -1.20 -1.80
N ARG A 98 -15.49 -1.82 -1.55
CA ARG A 98 -16.02 -2.09 -0.21
C ARG A 98 -16.24 -3.59 -0.03
N LEU A 99 -15.24 -4.25 0.56
CA LEU A 99 -15.25 -5.69 0.78
C LEU A 99 -15.57 -6.02 2.24
N SER A 100 -16.41 -7.03 2.48
CA SER A 100 -16.81 -7.48 3.83
C SER A 100 -15.60 -7.86 4.68
N LYS A 101 -14.60 -8.52 4.10
CA LYS A 101 -13.34 -8.91 4.76
C LYS A 101 -12.53 -7.71 5.29
N PHE A 102 -12.69 -6.53 4.68
CA PHE A 102 -12.10 -5.27 5.15
C PHE A 102 -13.10 -4.38 5.88
N LYS A 103 -14.20 -4.95 6.40
CA LYS A 103 -15.27 -4.20 7.08
C LYS A 103 -15.79 -3.04 6.21
N TYR A 104 -15.88 -3.27 4.90
CA TYR A 104 -16.32 -2.31 3.88
C TYR A 104 -15.48 -1.02 3.80
N ARG A 105 -14.25 -1.06 4.26
CA ARG A 105 -13.28 0.04 4.09
C ARG A 105 -12.47 -0.19 2.82
N LEU A 106 -12.13 0.89 2.12
CA LEU A 106 -11.21 0.82 0.99
C LEU A 106 -9.82 0.37 1.47
N VAL A 107 -9.22 -0.59 0.77
CA VAL A 107 -7.92 -1.17 1.14
C VAL A 107 -6.82 -0.12 1.05
N TYR A 108 -6.73 0.56 -0.11
CA TYR A 108 -5.88 1.73 -0.35
C TYR A 108 -6.44 2.54 -1.54
N PRO A 109 -6.10 3.84 -1.69
CA PRO A 109 -6.71 4.70 -2.70
C PRO A 109 -6.60 4.19 -4.14
N GLU A 110 -5.51 3.54 -4.48
CA GLU A 110 -5.20 3.04 -5.81
C GLU A 110 -5.65 1.59 -6.06
N TYR A 111 -6.27 0.95 -5.07
CA TYR A 111 -6.75 -0.42 -5.18
C TYR A 111 -7.72 -0.60 -6.36
N MET A 112 -7.41 -1.52 -7.26
CA MET A 112 -8.18 -1.85 -8.45
C MET A 112 -8.44 -3.36 -8.59
N GLY A 113 -8.14 -4.14 -7.56
CA GLY A 113 -8.30 -5.59 -7.55
C GLY A 113 -9.73 -6.06 -7.34
N GLY A 114 -9.95 -7.33 -7.53
CA GLY A 114 -11.23 -8.02 -7.28
C GLY A 114 -12.25 -7.88 -8.40
N VAL A 115 -12.93 -6.75 -8.51
CA VAL A 115 -13.96 -6.54 -9.54
C VAL A 115 -13.77 -5.20 -10.25
N THR A 116 -13.44 -5.27 -11.54
CA THR A 116 -13.13 -4.08 -12.36
C THR A 116 -13.84 -4.14 -13.70
N LEU A 117 -14.51 -3.04 -14.07
CA LEU A 117 -15.12 -2.83 -15.38
C LEU A 117 -14.20 -2.02 -16.29
N ILE A 118 -14.12 -2.40 -17.56
CA ILE A 118 -13.38 -1.67 -18.59
C ILE A 118 -14.03 -1.89 -19.96
N ASN A 119 -14.07 -0.86 -20.79
CA ASN A 119 -14.51 -1.01 -22.18
C ASN A 119 -13.39 -1.60 -23.06
N ARG A 120 -13.78 -2.09 -24.25
CA ARG A 120 -12.87 -2.73 -25.20
C ARG A 120 -11.72 -1.81 -25.59
N GLU A 121 -12.03 -0.56 -25.96
CA GLU A 121 -11.06 0.40 -26.46
C GLU A 121 -9.93 0.64 -25.46
N HIS A 122 -10.27 0.91 -24.21
CA HIS A 122 -9.29 1.14 -23.16
C HIS A 122 -8.46 -0.11 -22.84
N PHE A 123 -9.09 -1.30 -22.80
CA PHE A 123 -8.36 -2.54 -22.52
C PHE A 123 -7.35 -2.89 -23.61
N GLU A 124 -7.72 -2.68 -24.88
CA GLU A 124 -6.80 -2.86 -26.01
C GLU A 124 -5.68 -1.81 -26.00
N TRP A 125 -6.02 -0.55 -25.68
CA TRP A 125 -5.06 0.53 -25.65
C TRP A 125 -3.94 0.32 -24.63
N ILE A 126 -4.28 -0.22 -23.47
CA ILE A 126 -3.30 -0.57 -22.44
C ILE A 126 -2.62 -1.92 -22.68
N ASN A 127 -2.98 -2.65 -23.74
CA ASN A 127 -2.54 -4.01 -24.05
C ASN A 127 -2.89 -5.05 -22.94
N GLY A 128 -4.04 -4.87 -22.28
CA GLY A 128 -4.54 -5.77 -21.25
C GLY A 128 -3.67 -5.85 -20.00
N PHE A 129 -3.76 -6.97 -19.30
CA PHE A 129 -2.87 -7.31 -18.18
C PHE A 129 -1.50 -7.75 -18.67
N SER A 130 -0.51 -7.69 -17.81
CA SER A 130 0.75 -8.41 -18.02
C SER A 130 0.54 -9.93 -17.90
N ASN A 131 1.16 -10.70 -18.77
CA ASN A 131 1.15 -12.17 -18.71
C ASN A 131 2.22 -12.74 -17.77
N LYS A 132 2.98 -11.89 -17.10
CA LYS A 132 4.20 -12.26 -16.37
C LYS A 132 4.02 -12.34 -14.86
N TYR A 133 2.84 -12.01 -14.31
CA TYR A 133 2.56 -12.10 -12.88
C TYR A 133 2.04 -13.49 -12.53
N TRP A 134 2.94 -14.35 -12.05
CA TRP A 134 2.65 -15.70 -11.59
C TRP A 134 2.54 -15.72 -10.08
N GLY A 135 1.56 -16.43 -9.54
CA GLY A 135 1.23 -16.40 -8.13
C GLY A 135 0.36 -15.20 -7.76
N TRP A 136 0.56 -14.63 -6.59
CA TRP A 136 -0.32 -13.60 -6.06
C TRP A 136 0.29 -12.20 -6.10
N GLY A 137 -0.50 -11.23 -6.54
CA GLY A 137 -0.30 -9.79 -6.33
C GLY A 137 0.41 -9.05 -7.46
N PHE A 138 0.20 -7.74 -7.48
CA PHE A 138 0.76 -6.72 -8.37
C PHE A 138 0.24 -6.72 -9.83
N GLU A 139 -0.57 -7.64 -10.26
CA GLU A 139 -1.15 -7.63 -11.61
C GLU A 139 -2.20 -6.53 -11.77
N ASP A 140 -2.96 -6.21 -10.72
CA ASP A 140 -3.95 -5.13 -10.67
C ASP A 140 -3.31 -3.76 -10.49
N ASP A 141 -2.24 -3.66 -9.72
CA ASP A 141 -1.40 -2.45 -9.63
C ASP A 141 -0.77 -2.14 -11.00
N ASP A 142 -0.27 -3.16 -11.71
CA ASP A 142 0.28 -3.02 -13.07
C ASP A 142 -0.81 -2.58 -14.07
N LEU A 143 -2.03 -3.11 -13.97
CA LEU A 143 -3.14 -2.68 -14.81
C LEU A 143 -3.43 -1.18 -14.63
N LEU A 144 -3.54 -0.72 -13.39
CA LEU A 144 -3.74 0.70 -13.10
C LEU A 144 -2.58 1.54 -13.63
N TYR A 145 -1.34 1.08 -13.44
CA TYR A 145 -0.18 1.79 -13.93
C TYR A 145 -0.15 1.86 -15.47
N ARG A 146 -0.56 0.80 -16.19
CA ARG A 146 -0.75 0.81 -17.64
C ARG A 146 -1.76 1.86 -18.08
N CYS A 147 -2.89 1.98 -17.38
CA CYS A 147 -3.88 3.02 -17.62
C CYS A 147 -3.26 4.42 -17.51
N ARG A 148 -2.50 4.68 -16.45
CA ARG A 148 -1.82 5.97 -16.21
C ARG A 148 -0.87 6.34 -17.35
N VAL A 149 0.03 5.43 -17.68
CA VAL A 149 1.06 5.70 -18.71
C VAL A 149 0.48 5.87 -20.10
N ARG A 150 -0.62 5.18 -20.39
CA ARG A 150 -1.32 5.30 -21.65
C ARG A 150 -2.30 6.47 -21.71
N GLY A 151 -2.41 7.26 -20.64
CA GLY A 151 -3.33 8.39 -20.57
C GLY A 151 -4.81 7.97 -20.64
N VAL A 152 -5.12 6.73 -20.18
CA VAL A 152 -6.51 6.28 -20.08
C VAL A 152 -7.21 7.11 -19.01
N PRO A 153 -8.42 7.65 -19.28
CA PRO A 153 -9.13 8.49 -18.35
C PRO A 153 -9.40 7.74 -17.03
N LEU A 154 -8.79 8.20 -15.97
CA LEU A 154 -9.05 7.78 -14.61
C LEU A 154 -9.70 8.95 -13.87
N GLU A 155 -10.25 8.69 -12.70
CA GLU A 155 -10.77 9.78 -11.88
C GLU A 155 -9.59 10.57 -11.30
N GLU A 156 -9.58 11.89 -11.55
CA GLU A 156 -8.73 12.78 -10.78
C GLU A 156 -9.32 12.91 -9.37
N GLN A 157 -8.88 12.11 -8.44
CA GLN A 157 -8.98 12.50 -7.05
C GLN A 157 -7.78 13.40 -6.73
N THR A 158 -8.05 14.68 -6.71
CA THR A 158 -7.26 15.57 -5.87
C THR A 158 -7.53 15.16 -4.43
N THR A 159 -6.79 14.18 -3.96
CA THR A 159 -6.77 13.84 -2.53
C THR A 159 -6.37 15.07 -1.72
N TYR A 160 -5.77 16.05 -2.39
CA TYR A 160 -5.40 17.34 -1.80
C TYR A 160 -5.51 18.41 -2.87
N LYS A 161 -6.50 19.28 -2.75
CA LYS A 161 -6.45 20.60 -3.37
C LYS A 161 -5.31 21.36 -2.68
N ALA A 162 -4.11 21.27 -3.24
CA ALA A 162 -3.10 22.27 -2.97
C ALA A 162 -3.72 23.63 -3.39
N LYS A 163 -4.09 24.44 -2.42
CA LYS A 163 -4.57 25.80 -2.67
C LYS A 163 -3.49 26.70 -3.30
N ASP A 164 -2.24 26.23 -3.29
CA ASP A 164 -1.11 26.98 -3.81
C ASP A 164 -0.57 26.34 -5.09
N LYS A 165 -0.46 27.16 -6.12
CA LYS A 165 0.09 26.82 -7.43
C LYS A 165 1.62 26.63 -7.44
N ASN A 166 2.30 26.79 -6.30
CA ASN A 166 3.75 26.64 -6.19
C ASN A 166 4.10 25.23 -5.69
N PRO A 167 5.02 24.53 -6.38
CA PRO A 167 5.56 23.28 -5.86
C PRO A 167 6.22 23.52 -4.50
N LEU A 168 5.94 22.64 -3.53
CA LEU A 168 6.60 22.68 -2.25
C LEU A 168 7.96 22.00 -2.36
N TYR A 169 9.01 22.79 -2.35
CA TYR A 169 10.36 22.25 -2.16
C TYR A 169 10.62 22.06 -0.67
N THR A 170 11.11 20.90 -0.31
CA THR A 170 11.53 20.57 1.05
C THR A 170 12.92 19.95 1.02
N SER A 171 13.66 20.16 2.08
CA SER A 171 14.94 19.49 2.26
C SER A 171 14.71 18.03 2.59
N ILE A 172 15.41 17.16 1.91
CA ILE A 172 15.36 15.71 2.10
C ILE A 172 16.75 15.15 2.35
N MET A 173 16.79 13.98 3.00
CA MET A 173 17.96 13.11 3.01
C MET A 173 17.73 11.94 2.08
N GLU A 174 18.61 11.76 1.10
CA GLU A 174 18.65 10.63 0.18
C GLU A 174 19.53 9.52 0.73
N PHE A 175 19.00 8.29 0.80
CA PHE A 175 19.65 7.10 1.31
C PHE A 175 19.82 6.08 0.19
N ASN A 176 21.01 5.48 0.07
CA ASN A 176 21.36 4.54 -1.00
C ASN A 176 21.50 3.08 -0.55
N GLY A 177 21.06 2.75 0.68
CA GLY A 177 21.16 1.40 1.25
C GLY A 177 22.46 1.11 2.00
N ARG A 178 23.23 2.14 2.31
CA ARG A 178 24.45 2.06 3.14
C ARG A 178 24.59 3.25 4.07
N ASP A 179 23.73 4.22 3.92
CA ASP A 179 23.76 5.49 4.59
C ASP A 179 22.88 5.48 5.83
N TYR A 180 23.19 6.31 6.80
CA TYR A 180 22.39 6.49 8.00
C TYR A 180 22.74 7.80 8.70
N LEU A 181 21.88 8.22 9.62
CA LEU A 181 22.18 9.25 10.61
C LEU A 181 22.18 8.63 12.00
N GLU A 182 23.11 9.04 12.84
CA GLU A 182 23.20 8.63 14.23
C GLU A 182 22.82 9.77 15.17
N ILE A 183 21.88 9.48 16.07
CA ILE A 183 21.46 10.34 17.16
C ILE A 183 21.92 9.72 18.46
N LYS A 184 22.84 10.37 19.16
CA LYS A 184 23.33 9.86 20.44
C LYS A 184 22.22 9.80 21.47
N ASN A 185 22.30 8.79 22.31
CA ASN A 185 21.39 8.62 23.43
C ASN A 185 21.34 9.87 24.31
N SER A 186 20.16 10.26 24.75
CA SER A 186 19.94 11.42 25.62
C SER A 186 18.81 11.18 26.64
N ILE A 187 18.80 12.01 27.68
CA ILE A 187 17.74 11.96 28.70
C ILE A 187 16.37 12.27 28.09
N SER A 188 16.28 13.20 27.15
CA SER A 188 15.03 13.58 26.49
C SER A 188 14.47 12.44 25.63
N LEU A 189 15.31 11.76 24.85
CA LEU A 189 14.91 10.60 24.05
C LEU A 189 14.51 9.40 24.90
N ASN A 190 15.18 9.19 26.04
CA ASN A 190 14.86 8.08 26.94
C ASN A 190 13.53 8.24 27.69
N LYS A 191 12.93 9.44 27.73
CA LYS A 191 11.60 9.63 28.31
C LYS A 191 10.53 8.76 27.65
N VAL A 192 10.72 8.39 26.36
CA VAL A 192 9.76 7.56 25.62
C VAL A 192 9.79 6.08 26.05
N LEU A 193 10.89 5.60 26.63
CA LEU A 193 11.09 4.16 26.88
C LEU A 193 10.11 3.53 27.87
N ASN A 194 9.52 4.32 28.74
CA ASN A 194 8.61 3.86 29.79
C ASN A 194 7.26 4.60 29.80
N SER A 195 6.90 5.24 28.69
CA SER A 195 5.67 6.03 28.56
C SER A 195 5.04 5.81 27.18
N SER A 196 3.86 6.35 26.99
CA SER A 196 3.28 6.48 25.65
C SER A 196 4.17 7.37 24.80
N PHE A 197 4.29 7.06 23.51
CA PHE A 197 5.10 7.85 22.57
C PHE A 197 4.57 7.78 21.15
N SER A 198 5.10 8.65 20.29
CA SER A 198 4.83 8.62 18.86
C SER A 198 6.08 8.88 18.06
N VAL A 199 6.17 8.28 16.89
CA VAL A 199 7.20 8.54 15.89
C VAL A 199 6.52 8.86 14.58
N GLU A 200 6.96 9.92 13.91
CA GLU A 200 6.50 10.35 12.60
C GLU A 200 7.65 10.40 11.62
N ALA A 201 7.36 10.13 10.36
CA ALA A 201 8.28 10.38 9.27
C ALA A 201 7.55 10.68 7.96
N TRP A 202 8.19 11.49 7.11
CA TRP A 202 7.83 11.67 5.71
C TRP A 202 8.81 10.90 4.85
N VAL A 203 8.32 9.91 4.09
CA VAL A 203 9.14 8.86 3.48
C VAL A 203 8.72 8.60 2.04
N GLU A 204 9.70 8.52 1.15
CA GLU A 204 9.55 8.00 -0.21
C GLU A 204 10.52 6.82 -0.38
N PRO A 205 10.09 5.58 -0.15
CA PRO A 205 10.96 4.44 -0.37
C PRO A 205 11.16 4.23 -1.87
N TYR A 206 12.40 4.00 -2.28
CA TYR A 206 12.68 3.45 -3.61
C TYR A 206 12.48 1.96 -3.53
N GLY A 207 11.23 1.53 -3.71
CA GLY A 207 10.76 0.18 -3.52
C GLY A 207 11.78 -0.87 -3.87
N ASP A 208 11.87 -1.84 -3.02
CA ASP A 208 12.26 -3.17 -3.31
C ASP A 208 13.73 -3.49 -3.54
N LEU A 209 14.37 -3.82 -2.47
CA LEU A 209 15.57 -4.63 -2.56
C LEU A 209 15.49 -5.72 -1.50
N LYS A 210 15.03 -6.91 -1.89
CA LYS A 210 15.30 -8.05 -1.05
C LYS A 210 16.81 -8.32 -1.10
N LEU A 211 17.40 -8.18 0.05
CA LEU A 211 18.82 -8.39 0.22
C LEU A 211 19.14 -9.83 0.63
N ASP A 212 18.20 -10.48 1.32
CA ASP A 212 18.37 -11.85 1.82
C ASP A 212 17.32 -12.81 1.25
N PRO A 213 17.71 -13.75 0.39
CA PRO A 213 16.81 -14.73 -0.17
C PRO A 213 16.18 -15.68 0.86
N ASN A 214 16.71 -15.79 2.05
CA ASN A 214 16.23 -16.71 3.08
C ASN A 214 15.27 -16.06 4.08
N LYS A 215 15.06 -14.73 4.02
CA LYS A 215 14.08 -14.03 4.86
C LYS A 215 12.72 -13.98 4.18
N GLU A 216 11.67 -14.06 4.95
CA GLU A 216 10.29 -13.91 4.48
C GLU A 216 10.09 -12.53 3.85
N TYR A 217 10.58 -11.48 4.52
CA TYR A 217 10.64 -10.11 4.02
C TYR A 217 11.85 -9.39 4.60
N ASP A 218 12.34 -8.39 3.90
CA ASP A 218 13.36 -7.47 4.39
C ASP A 218 12.69 -6.24 5.03
N GLU A 219 13.30 -5.76 6.11
CA GLU A 219 12.91 -4.52 6.77
C GLU A 219 13.95 -3.44 6.48
N PHE A 220 13.48 -2.26 6.08
CA PHE A 220 14.27 -1.08 5.81
C PHE A 220 13.88 -0.01 6.83
N HIS A 221 14.76 0.28 7.77
CA HIS A 221 14.42 1.11 8.90
C HIS A 221 14.51 2.59 8.58
N VAL A 222 13.38 3.27 8.75
CA VAL A 222 13.26 4.73 8.62
C VAL A 222 13.81 5.43 9.86
N PHE A 223 13.36 4.98 11.03
CA PHE A 223 13.82 5.45 12.33
C PHE A 223 13.81 4.29 13.32
N THR A 224 14.88 4.12 14.09
CA THR A 224 14.97 3.02 15.04
C THR A 224 15.90 3.29 16.21
N ARG A 225 15.64 2.55 17.30
CA ARG A 225 16.57 2.32 18.38
C ARG A 225 16.89 0.83 18.43
N PRO A 226 18.13 0.41 18.12
CA PRO A 226 18.54 -1.00 18.08
C PRO A 226 18.32 -1.72 19.40
N GLY A 227 18.05 -3.03 19.30
CA GLY A 227 17.85 -3.89 20.46
C GLY A 227 16.46 -3.78 21.12
N HIS A 228 15.65 -2.80 20.71
CA HIS A 228 14.30 -2.59 21.26
C HIS A 228 13.28 -2.24 20.18
N HIS A 229 13.66 -2.23 18.91
CA HIS A 229 12.84 -1.96 17.74
C HIS A 229 11.83 -0.80 17.92
N VAL A 230 12.18 0.19 18.75
CA VAL A 230 11.36 1.40 18.85
C VAL A 230 11.51 2.17 17.56
N GLY A 231 10.48 2.16 16.71
CA GLY A 231 10.55 2.95 15.48
C GLY A 231 9.67 2.47 14.35
N ILE A 232 9.97 2.98 13.18
CA ILE A 232 9.27 2.73 11.92
C ILE A 232 10.23 2.02 10.97
N ALA A 233 9.77 0.90 10.41
CA ALA A 233 10.41 0.22 9.30
C ALA A 233 9.46 0.17 8.09
N TYR A 234 10.05 0.14 6.91
CA TYR A 234 9.38 -0.19 5.65
C TYR A 234 9.73 -1.62 5.27
N THR A 235 8.77 -2.38 4.78
CA THR A 235 8.98 -3.79 4.41
C THR A 235 9.01 -3.97 2.89
N SER A 236 9.65 -5.04 2.43
CA SER A 236 9.59 -5.44 1.02
C SER A 236 8.17 -5.77 0.54
N GLY A 237 7.18 -5.86 1.44
CA GLY A 237 5.75 -5.94 1.13
C GLY A 237 5.07 -4.59 0.88
N LEU A 238 5.82 -3.48 0.75
CA LEU A 238 5.32 -2.11 0.60
C LEU A 238 4.53 -1.59 1.81
N GLN A 239 4.68 -2.19 2.96
CA GLN A 239 3.97 -1.84 4.18
C GLN A 239 4.91 -1.16 5.16
N TYR A 240 4.35 -0.31 6.01
CA TYR A 240 5.06 0.26 7.14
C TYR A 240 4.77 -0.55 8.40
N LYS A 241 5.81 -0.78 9.18
CA LYS A 241 5.76 -1.54 10.41
C LYS A 241 6.25 -0.68 11.56
N GLY A 242 5.48 -0.64 12.64
CA GLY A 242 5.88 -0.09 13.93
C GLY A 242 5.95 -1.20 14.95
N GLY A 243 6.96 -1.20 15.80
CA GLY A 243 7.11 -2.24 16.81
C GLY A 243 7.99 -1.81 17.98
N LEU A 244 7.95 -2.61 19.02
CA LEU A 244 8.83 -2.46 20.18
C LEU A 244 9.13 -3.82 20.82
N TRP A 245 10.24 -3.93 21.54
CA TRP A 245 10.57 -5.07 22.37
C TRP A 245 10.47 -4.68 23.83
N THR A 246 9.80 -5.50 24.59
CA THR A 246 9.64 -5.34 26.02
C THR A 246 10.63 -6.21 26.79
N ASP A 247 10.86 -5.90 28.07
CA ASP A 247 11.81 -6.61 28.93
C ASP A 247 11.51 -8.10 29.10
N ASP A 248 10.25 -8.49 28.96
CA ASP A 248 9.80 -9.89 29.05
C ASP A 248 9.92 -10.65 27.72
N GLY A 249 10.51 -10.04 26.69
CA GLY A 249 10.73 -10.66 25.39
C GLY A 249 9.56 -10.59 24.43
N ASN A 250 8.44 -9.95 24.81
CA ASN A 250 7.33 -9.70 23.88
C ASN A 250 7.70 -8.68 22.81
N GLN A 251 7.17 -8.88 21.60
CA GLN A 251 7.43 -8.05 20.44
C GLN A 251 6.12 -7.57 19.81
N PRO A 252 5.34 -6.71 20.52
CA PRO A 252 4.14 -6.18 19.92
C PRO A 252 4.48 -5.32 18.70
N MET A 253 3.70 -5.51 17.62
CA MET A 253 3.88 -4.79 16.37
C MET A 253 2.55 -4.46 15.72
N VAL A 254 2.56 -3.41 14.91
CA VAL A 254 1.46 -3.04 14.01
C VAL A 254 2.02 -2.83 12.61
N VAL A 255 1.30 -3.31 11.62
CA VAL A 255 1.66 -3.19 10.19
C VAL A 255 0.55 -2.42 9.50
N SER A 256 0.91 -1.49 8.60
CA SER A 256 -0.09 -0.73 7.85
C SER A 256 -0.86 -1.62 6.89
N ASP A 257 -2.16 -1.36 6.73
CA ASP A 257 -2.97 -2.00 5.69
C ASP A 257 -2.68 -1.40 4.30
N ARG A 258 -2.07 -0.23 4.25
CA ARG A 258 -1.73 0.47 3.02
C ARG A 258 -0.36 0.09 2.53
N ARG A 259 -0.26 -0.10 1.22
CA ARG A 259 0.99 -0.28 0.49
C ARG A 259 1.27 0.96 -0.34
N SER A 260 2.46 1.50 -0.26
CA SER A 260 2.86 2.65 -1.08
C SER A 260 4.37 2.70 -1.25
N ALA A 261 4.81 2.99 -2.47
CA ALA A 261 6.19 3.33 -2.83
C ALA A 261 6.36 4.82 -3.15
N GLU A 262 5.32 5.62 -2.95
CA GLU A 262 5.32 7.07 -3.13
C GLU A 262 5.63 7.78 -1.80
N TRP A 263 5.74 9.11 -1.84
CA TRP A 263 5.81 9.90 -0.63
C TRP A 263 4.60 9.64 0.27
N VAL A 264 4.87 9.27 1.49
CA VAL A 264 3.84 9.11 2.52
C VAL A 264 4.25 9.78 3.83
N HIS A 265 3.26 10.27 4.53
CA HIS A 265 3.34 10.61 5.94
C HIS A 265 3.00 9.36 6.75
N VAL A 266 3.93 8.86 7.53
CA VAL A 266 3.74 7.69 8.38
C VAL A 266 3.89 8.08 9.85
N VAL A 267 2.92 7.67 10.67
CA VAL A 267 2.97 7.85 12.12
C VAL A 267 2.69 6.52 12.81
N TYR A 268 3.56 6.18 13.74
CA TYR A 268 3.43 5.05 14.65
C TYR A 268 3.22 5.57 16.07
N THR A 269 2.17 5.10 16.74
CA THR A 269 1.86 5.50 18.11
C THR A 269 1.82 4.32 19.04
N VAL A 270 2.31 4.52 20.25
CA VAL A 270 2.27 3.58 21.38
C VAL A 270 1.49 4.21 22.50
N ASP A 271 0.35 3.64 22.82
CA ASP A 271 -0.49 4.05 23.95
C ASP A 271 -0.38 3.02 25.08
N THR A 272 0.38 3.36 26.10
CA THR A 272 0.59 2.47 27.28
C THR A 272 -0.60 2.44 28.21
N VAL A 273 -1.52 3.40 28.14
CA VAL A 273 -2.73 3.47 28.96
C VAL A 273 -3.82 2.59 28.35
N LEU A 274 -4.09 2.77 27.05
CA LEU A 274 -5.09 1.96 26.33
C LEU A 274 -4.53 0.62 25.87
N LYS A 275 -3.23 0.38 26.03
CA LYS A 275 -2.52 -0.83 25.60
C LYS A 275 -2.72 -1.09 24.10
N ARG A 276 -2.40 -0.10 23.27
CA ARG A 276 -2.61 -0.15 21.83
C ARG A 276 -1.43 0.42 21.05
N LEU A 277 -1.13 -0.25 19.94
CA LEU A 277 -0.24 0.25 18.90
C LEU A 277 -1.11 0.67 17.72
N ARG A 278 -0.85 1.83 17.13
CA ARG A 278 -1.58 2.27 15.94
C ARG A 278 -0.63 2.75 14.87
N MET A 279 -1.01 2.49 13.62
CA MET A 279 -0.32 2.97 12.43
C MET A 279 -1.23 3.91 11.65
N TYR A 280 -0.70 5.05 11.26
CA TYR A 280 -1.38 6.04 10.43
C TYR A 280 -0.58 6.26 9.15
N ILE A 281 -1.28 6.32 8.04
CA ILE A 281 -0.72 6.67 6.72
C ILE A 281 -1.51 7.85 6.18
N ASN A 282 -0.79 8.93 5.84
CA ASN A 282 -1.38 10.15 5.31
C ASN A 282 -2.52 10.70 6.19
N GLY A 283 -2.27 10.78 7.49
CA GLY A 283 -3.21 11.31 8.48
C GLY A 283 -4.36 10.37 8.86
N VAL A 284 -4.47 9.19 8.25
CA VAL A 284 -5.57 8.23 8.48
C VAL A 284 -5.06 6.99 9.19
N GLU A 285 -5.74 6.59 10.26
CA GLU A 285 -5.47 5.31 10.91
C GLU A 285 -5.71 4.15 9.94
N THR A 286 -4.70 3.32 9.74
CA THR A 286 -4.76 2.18 8.83
C THR A 286 -4.89 0.86 9.57
N ASN A 287 -4.26 0.75 10.73
CA ASN A 287 -4.33 -0.47 11.53
C ASN A 287 -4.08 -0.18 13.02
N GLU A 288 -4.63 -1.05 13.85
CA GLU A 288 -4.47 -1.07 15.29
C GLU A 288 -4.14 -2.49 15.75
N SER A 289 -3.15 -2.63 16.62
CA SER A 289 -2.85 -3.89 17.29
C SER A 289 -3.13 -3.75 18.79
N PRO A 290 -4.15 -4.43 19.32
CA PRO A 290 -4.31 -4.54 20.77
C PRO A 290 -3.17 -5.39 21.32
N THR A 291 -2.61 -5.00 22.45
CA THR A 291 -1.66 -5.82 23.15
C THR A 291 -2.08 -5.90 24.61
N ASP A 292 -2.16 -7.11 25.14
CA ASP A 292 -2.49 -7.32 26.55
C ASP A 292 -1.37 -6.91 27.49
N TYR A 293 -0.18 -6.64 26.95
CA TYR A 293 1.01 -6.38 27.72
C TYR A 293 1.87 -5.25 27.13
N PHE A 294 2.11 -4.24 27.96
CA PHE A 294 3.20 -3.30 27.82
C PHE A 294 4.13 -3.44 29.03
N GLY A 295 5.09 -4.35 28.92
CA GLY A 295 6.23 -4.37 29.83
C GLY A 295 7.04 -3.09 29.70
N LYS A 296 7.94 -2.87 30.61
CA LYS A 296 8.94 -1.80 30.45
C LYS A 296 9.75 -2.07 29.19
N ILE A 297 9.96 -1.04 28.38
CA ILE A 297 10.93 -1.12 27.31
C ILE A 297 12.31 -1.20 27.97
N LYS A 298 13.07 -2.23 27.63
CA LYS A 298 14.38 -2.50 28.21
C LYS A 298 15.30 -1.28 28.07
N GLU A 299 15.70 -0.70 29.19
CA GLU A 299 16.67 0.39 29.22
C GLU A 299 18.08 -0.16 28.98
N SER A 300 18.73 0.24 27.89
CA SER A 300 20.16 0.12 27.76
C SER A 300 20.74 1.53 27.60
N ASN A 301 21.53 1.95 28.58
CA ASN A 301 21.91 3.36 28.74
C ASN A 301 22.86 3.94 27.68
N ASN A 302 23.31 3.15 26.68
CA ASN A 302 24.31 3.61 25.69
C ASN A 302 23.98 3.24 24.24
N VAL A 303 22.69 3.13 23.88
CA VAL A 303 22.31 2.79 22.51
C VAL A 303 21.84 4.04 21.79
N SER A 304 22.50 4.37 20.68
CA SER A 304 22.11 5.46 19.79
C SER A 304 20.80 5.14 19.07
N TYR A 305 20.10 6.18 18.62
CA TYR A 305 19.00 6.10 17.67
C TYR A 305 19.53 6.31 16.26
N TYR A 306 18.87 5.74 15.26
CA TYR A 306 19.30 5.84 13.87
C TYR A 306 18.15 6.24 12.96
N ILE A 307 18.45 7.05 11.95
CA ILE A 307 17.59 7.31 10.80
C ILE A 307 18.23 6.63 9.59
N GLY A 308 17.46 5.82 8.86
CA GLY A 308 17.92 5.16 7.64
C GLY A 308 18.61 3.79 7.85
N CYS A 309 18.65 3.26 9.07
CA CYS A 309 19.11 1.88 9.30
C CYS A 309 18.60 1.30 10.63
N ALA A 310 18.65 -0.03 10.76
CA ALA A 310 18.34 -0.73 12.02
C ALA A 310 19.52 -0.61 13.03
N ASN A 311 20.67 -1.06 12.59
CA ASN A 311 21.90 -1.05 13.40
C ASN A 311 23.12 -1.14 12.49
N PRO A 312 23.92 -0.07 12.32
CA PRO A 312 25.08 -0.10 11.44
C PRO A 312 26.20 -1.04 11.91
N MET A 313 26.19 -1.44 13.19
CA MET A 313 27.17 -2.37 13.77
C MET A 313 26.73 -3.84 13.71
N ALA A 314 25.51 -4.12 13.25
CA ALA A 314 25.04 -5.50 13.10
C ALA A 314 25.75 -6.22 11.95
N ARG A 315 25.51 -7.54 11.82
CA ARG A 315 25.93 -8.31 10.63
C ARG A 315 25.28 -7.67 9.39
N PHE A 316 25.93 -7.78 8.25
CA PHE A 316 25.54 -7.05 7.02
C PHE A 316 24.03 -7.19 6.69
N ASN A 317 23.47 -8.39 6.78
CA ASN A 317 22.07 -8.66 6.46
C ASN A 317 21.07 -8.18 7.54
N ASP A 318 21.56 -7.80 8.73
CA ASP A 318 20.70 -7.35 9.84
C ASP A 318 20.75 -5.82 10.03
N ARG A 319 21.45 -5.11 9.14
CA ARG A 319 21.62 -3.64 9.25
C ARG A 319 20.37 -2.86 8.86
N GLY A 320 19.48 -3.44 8.05
CA GLY A 320 18.19 -2.87 7.66
C GLY A 320 18.29 -1.46 7.08
N TYR A 321 19.28 -1.22 6.21
CA TYR A 321 19.50 0.08 5.59
C TYR A 321 18.33 0.49 4.70
N PHE A 322 17.87 1.71 4.87
CA PHE A 322 16.82 2.32 4.06
C PHE A 322 17.36 2.73 2.68
N ILE A 323 16.50 2.66 1.68
CA ILE A 323 16.75 3.13 0.32
C ILE A 323 15.60 3.99 -0.11
N GLY A 324 15.88 5.27 -0.39
CA GLY A 324 14.86 6.23 -0.74
C GLY A 324 15.13 7.60 -0.11
N ASN A 325 14.08 8.40 0.03
CA ASN A 325 14.15 9.73 0.59
C ASN A 325 13.38 9.81 1.91
N ILE A 326 13.92 10.58 2.86
CA ILE A 326 13.25 10.95 4.09
C ILE A 326 13.30 12.48 4.20
N ALA A 327 12.12 13.13 4.35
CA ALA A 327 12.04 14.58 4.41
C ALA A 327 11.97 15.12 5.83
N GLN A 328 11.34 14.40 6.73
CA GLN A 328 11.13 14.81 8.11
C GLN A 328 11.06 13.59 9.00
N VAL A 329 11.63 13.68 10.20
CA VAL A 329 11.45 12.69 11.27
C VAL A 329 11.21 13.44 12.57
N SER A 330 10.24 12.96 13.36
CA SER A 330 10.01 13.52 14.68
C SER A 330 9.56 12.46 15.69
N MET A 331 9.81 12.73 16.96
CA MET A 331 9.50 11.84 18.07
C MET A 331 8.89 12.61 19.24
N TRP A 332 7.83 12.07 19.83
CA TRP A 332 7.11 12.65 20.97
C TRP A 332 7.11 11.71 22.17
N SER A 333 7.17 12.27 23.36
CA SER A 333 7.03 11.53 24.62
C SER A 333 5.57 11.38 25.08
N ASN A 334 4.64 11.33 24.13
CA ASN A 334 3.22 11.01 24.33
C ASN A 334 2.61 10.35 23.10
N CYS A 335 1.45 9.72 23.28
CA CYS A 335 0.65 9.21 22.17
C CYS A 335 -0.09 10.36 21.50
N LEU A 336 0.16 10.62 20.21
CA LEU A 336 -0.56 11.58 19.41
C LEU A 336 -1.98 11.08 19.12
N MET A 337 -2.94 11.99 19.18
CA MET A 337 -4.34 11.70 18.82
C MET A 337 -4.53 11.82 17.30
N SER A 338 -5.58 11.19 16.77
CA SER A 338 -5.88 11.19 15.33
C SER A 338 -6.03 12.59 14.74
N ASN A 339 -6.61 13.55 15.46
CA ASN A 339 -6.74 14.94 15.02
C ASN A 339 -5.39 15.68 15.01
N GLU A 340 -4.47 15.35 15.93
CA GLU A 340 -3.11 15.89 15.96
C GLU A 340 -2.31 15.34 14.79
N ILE A 341 -2.46 14.06 14.46
CA ILE A 341 -1.82 13.41 13.31
C ILE A 341 -2.35 13.98 11.99
N GLN A 342 -3.65 14.25 11.91
CA GLN A 342 -4.24 14.96 10.77
C GLN A 342 -3.68 16.37 10.60
N HIS A 343 -3.46 17.08 11.70
CA HIS A 343 -2.82 18.39 11.68
C HIS A 343 -1.38 18.33 11.16
N LEU A 344 -0.60 17.34 11.63
CA LEU A 344 0.79 17.13 11.17
C LEU A 344 0.86 16.74 9.70
N TYR A 345 -0.12 15.97 9.23
CA TYR A 345 -0.22 15.63 7.82
C TYR A 345 -0.47 16.84 6.92
N ASN A 346 -1.12 17.89 7.44
CA ASN A 346 -1.23 19.22 6.83
C ASN A 346 -1.58 19.18 5.34
N ASP A 347 -2.62 18.41 4.99
CA ASP A 347 -3.07 18.24 3.60
C ASP A 347 -1.94 17.79 2.62
N GLY A 348 -1.06 16.90 3.09
CA GLY A 348 -0.02 16.32 2.26
C GLY A 348 1.28 17.11 2.21
N ARG A 349 1.55 17.95 3.21
CA ARG A 349 2.77 18.75 3.31
C ARG A 349 3.45 18.55 4.66
N PRO A 350 4.78 18.38 4.73
CA PRO A 350 5.48 18.43 5.99
C PRO A 350 5.14 19.70 6.76
N TYR A 351 4.73 19.51 8.01
CA TYR A 351 4.36 20.61 8.88
C TYR A 351 5.55 21.06 9.73
N ASN A 352 5.76 22.37 9.82
CA ASN A 352 6.81 22.90 10.70
C ASN A 352 6.34 22.86 12.15
N ILE A 353 6.72 21.80 12.87
CA ILE A 353 6.34 21.56 14.27
C ILE A 353 6.75 22.72 15.20
N THR A 354 7.81 23.45 14.86
CA THR A 354 8.28 24.58 15.69
C THR A 354 7.33 25.77 15.69
N GLU A 355 6.43 25.87 14.72
CA GLU A 355 5.41 26.92 14.71
C GLU A 355 4.43 26.76 15.88
N ASP A 356 4.02 25.51 16.18
CA ASP A 356 3.10 25.22 17.28
C ASP A 356 3.74 25.33 18.67
N GLN A 357 5.05 25.16 18.77
CA GLN A 357 5.78 25.36 20.03
C GLN A 357 5.72 26.81 20.51
N LYS A 358 5.57 27.77 19.57
CA LYS A 358 5.44 29.20 19.84
C LYS A 358 4.01 29.63 20.23
N PHE A 359 3.01 28.76 19.96
CA PHE A 359 1.61 29.09 20.21
C PHE A 359 1.20 28.71 21.65
N ASP A 360 0.88 29.72 22.42
CA ASP A 360 0.15 29.58 23.68
C ASP A 360 -1.34 29.37 23.30
N GLY A 361 -1.73 28.10 23.05
CA GLY A 361 -2.98 27.68 22.41
C GLY A 361 -4.29 28.07 23.13
N TRP A 362 -4.20 28.83 24.24
CA TRP A 362 -5.35 29.30 24.99
C TRP A 362 -6.01 30.57 24.41
N LYS A 363 -5.37 31.28 23.49
CA LYS A 363 -5.83 32.59 23.03
C LYS A 363 -6.70 32.61 21.77
N THR A 364 -6.76 31.55 20.99
CA THR A 364 -7.36 31.61 19.64
C THR A 364 -8.58 30.73 19.43
N GLY A 365 -9.05 29.96 20.43
CA GLY A 365 -10.23 29.08 20.27
C GLY A 365 -10.09 27.97 19.22
N LYS A 366 -8.94 27.80 18.60
CA LYS A 366 -8.62 26.64 17.78
C LYS A 366 -8.18 25.52 18.74
N GLU A 367 -8.83 24.37 18.68
CA GLU A 367 -8.37 23.15 19.34
C GLU A 367 -7.03 22.75 18.73
N THR A 368 -5.97 23.34 19.24
CA THR A 368 -4.64 23.20 18.71
C THR A 368 -3.94 22.08 19.43
N TYR A 369 -3.20 21.37 18.68
CA TYR A 369 -2.13 20.43 18.92
C TYR A 369 -1.51 20.55 20.33
N LYS A 370 -2.14 19.80 21.27
CA LYS A 370 -1.76 19.80 22.68
C LYS A 370 -0.39 19.20 22.94
N SER A 371 0.05 18.34 22.02
CA SER A 371 1.27 17.56 22.16
C SER A 371 2.54 18.28 21.69
N ALA A 372 2.46 19.49 21.16
CA ALA A 372 3.63 20.22 20.64
C ALA A 372 4.79 20.34 21.64
N LYS A 373 4.51 20.45 22.93
CA LYS A 373 5.50 20.54 24.01
C LYS A 373 6.14 19.19 24.36
N SER A 374 5.65 18.08 23.85
CA SER A 374 6.16 16.74 24.12
C SER A 374 7.13 16.22 23.05
N VAL A 375 7.45 17.05 22.05
CA VAL A 375 8.46 16.73 21.04
C VAL A 375 9.83 16.56 21.72
N VAL A 376 10.45 15.40 21.52
CA VAL A 376 11.77 15.08 22.08
C VAL A 376 12.88 15.07 21.04
N GLY A 377 12.52 15.00 19.76
CA GLY A 377 13.42 15.13 18.63
C GLY A 377 12.67 15.54 17.37
N TYR A 378 13.24 16.43 16.56
CA TYR A 378 12.67 16.89 15.30
C TYR A 378 13.75 17.25 14.28
N TRP A 379 13.82 16.52 13.19
CA TRP A 379 14.82 16.68 12.11
C TRP A 379 14.08 16.88 10.78
N ASP A 380 14.08 18.11 10.28
CA ASP A 380 13.51 18.49 8.98
C ASP A 380 14.58 18.63 7.88
N PHE A 381 15.83 18.40 8.23
CA PHE A 381 17.00 18.46 7.34
C PHE A 381 17.26 19.80 6.64
N GLU A 382 16.54 20.86 6.99
CA GLU A 382 16.81 22.19 6.45
C GLU A 382 18.14 22.72 6.94
N ASN A 383 18.45 22.50 8.23
CA ASN A 383 19.63 23.01 8.89
C ASN A 383 20.66 21.91 9.12
N ILE A 384 21.67 21.89 8.24
CA ILE A 384 22.84 21.01 8.37
C ILE A 384 24.07 21.89 8.60
N VAL A 385 24.82 21.56 9.66
CA VAL A 385 26.10 22.23 9.99
C VAL A 385 27.22 21.20 9.99
N GLY A 386 28.11 21.29 9.02
CA GLY A 386 29.10 20.25 8.78
C GLY A 386 28.46 18.90 8.44
N ASP A 387 28.70 17.90 9.28
CA ASP A 387 28.13 16.56 9.16
C ASP A 387 26.94 16.32 10.15
N MET A 388 26.37 17.40 10.70
CA MET A 388 25.27 17.31 11.68
C MET A 388 23.96 17.88 11.13
N ALA A 389 22.91 17.08 11.09
CA ALA A 389 21.54 17.53 10.93
C ALA A 389 21.00 18.01 12.30
N LEU A 390 20.60 19.27 12.38
CA LEU A 390 20.22 19.87 13.66
C LEU A 390 18.83 19.41 14.10
N ASP A 391 18.72 19.06 15.38
CA ASP A 391 17.45 18.86 16.06
C ASP A 391 16.79 20.21 16.35
N LYS A 392 15.57 20.40 15.88
CA LYS A 392 14.77 21.60 16.08
C LYS A 392 13.80 21.51 17.26
N SER A 393 13.78 20.37 17.98
CA SER A 393 12.90 20.21 19.16
C SER A 393 13.30 21.06 20.37
N GLY A 394 14.55 21.56 20.36
CA GLY A 394 15.15 22.29 21.50
C GLY A 394 15.80 21.37 22.55
N ASN A 395 15.98 20.08 22.24
CA ASN A 395 16.61 19.10 23.15
C ASN A 395 18.06 18.76 22.73
N ASP A 396 18.61 19.42 21.71
CA ASP A 396 19.97 19.23 21.19
C ASP A 396 20.31 17.78 20.78
N ASN A 397 19.30 17.01 20.33
CA ASN A 397 19.44 15.65 19.82
C ASN A 397 19.92 15.66 18.37
N HIS A 398 21.01 16.34 18.07
CA HIS A 398 21.53 16.47 16.70
C HIS A 398 21.92 15.09 16.13
N ALA A 399 21.66 14.88 14.83
CA ALA A 399 21.93 13.64 14.12
C ALA A 399 23.21 13.77 13.28
N LYS A 400 24.19 12.92 13.52
CA LYS A 400 25.41 12.86 12.71
C LYS A 400 25.17 12.07 11.43
N ILE A 401 25.53 12.65 10.30
CA ILE A 401 25.30 12.10 8.95
C ILE A 401 26.46 11.18 8.56
N TYR A 402 26.12 9.98 8.10
CA TYR A 402 27.04 8.99 7.54
C TYR A 402 26.58 8.60 6.14
N GLY A 403 27.08 9.29 5.13
CA GLY A 403 26.89 9.00 3.70
C GLY A 403 25.62 9.57 3.07
N ALA A 404 24.53 9.76 3.81
CA ALA A 404 23.28 10.29 3.28
C ALA A 404 23.45 11.71 2.73
N ILE A 405 22.76 12.02 1.62
CA ILE A 405 22.98 13.27 0.88
C ILE A 405 21.73 14.16 1.03
N LYS A 406 21.96 15.40 1.49
CA LYS A 406 20.91 16.43 1.47
C LYS A 406 20.62 16.87 0.04
N ARG A 407 19.33 16.93 -0.28
CA ARG A 407 18.82 17.54 -1.51
C ARG A 407 17.60 18.39 -1.22
N ASP A 408 17.32 19.34 -2.08
CA ASP A 408 16.02 20.00 -2.12
C ASP A 408 15.21 19.34 -3.23
N LYS A 409 14.08 18.73 -2.85
CA LYS A 409 13.22 18.00 -3.77
C LYS A 409 11.80 18.53 -3.67
N GLU A 410 11.13 18.59 -4.80
CA GLU A 410 9.69 18.80 -4.81
C GLU A 410 9.01 17.61 -4.15
N LEU A 411 8.30 17.86 -3.07
CA LEU A 411 7.52 16.86 -2.39
C LEU A 411 6.17 16.78 -3.08
N ARG A 412 6.00 15.79 -3.95
CA ARG A 412 4.74 15.52 -4.64
C ARG A 412 3.92 14.49 -3.86
N ILE A 413 3.35 14.91 -2.75
CA ILE A 413 2.26 14.15 -2.18
C ILE A 413 0.98 14.65 -2.83
N GLY A 414 0.33 13.72 -3.49
CA GLY A 414 -0.84 14.07 -4.25
C GLY A 414 -0.52 14.94 -5.45
N SER A 415 0.55 14.65 -6.22
CA SER A 415 0.35 14.70 -7.66
C SER A 415 -0.98 14.00 -7.86
N THR A 416 -1.92 14.63 -8.52
CA THR A 416 -3.21 14.05 -8.90
C THR A 416 -3.08 12.55 -9.00
N ALA A 417 -3.38 11.82 -7.91
CA ALA A 417 -3.38 10.38 -7.94
C ALA A 417 -4.53 10.06 -8.88
N LEU A 418 -4.18 9.70 -10.11
CA LEU A 418 -5.15 9.20 -11.06
C LEU A 418 -5.60 7.85 -10.52
N ILE A 419 -6.64 7.89 -9.71
CA ILE A 419 -7.24 6.69 -9.14
C ILE A 419 -8.28 6.12 -10.09
N PRO A 420 -8.54 4.82 -10.02
CA PRO A 420 -9.65 4.25 -10.78
C PRO A 420 -10.97 4.90 -10.37
N ASN A 421 -11.84 5.15 -11.36
CA ASN A 421 -13.21 5.51 -11.06
C ASN A 421 -13.83 4.41 -10.19
N ARG A 422 -14.73 4.79 -9.29
CA ARG A 422 -15.33 3.86 -8.37
C ARG A 422 -16.84 3.95 -8.36
N ARG A 423 -17.46 2.81 -8.15
CA ARG A 423 -18.86 2.69 -7.79
C ARG A 423 -18.96 2.20 -6.35
N ASP A 424 -19.88 2.73 -5.58
CA ASP A 424 -19.97 2.48 -4.13
C ASP A 424 -20.62 1.11 -3.78
N GLY A 425 -20.30 0.08 -4.55
CA GLY A 425 -20.81 -1.27 -4.35
C GLY A 425 -20.17 -1.98 -3.15
N LYS A 426 -21.00 -2.71 -2.40
CA LYS A 426 -20.55 -3.62 -1.35
C LYS A 426 -20.50 -5.05 -1.86
N PHE A 427 -19.44 -5.75 -1.48
CA PHE A 427 -19.24 -7.15 -1.85
C PHE A 427 -18.99 -8.02 -0.63
N SER A 428 -19.72 -9.13 -0.54
CA SER A 428 -19.39 -10.22 0.37
C SER A 428 -18.24 -11.03 -0.20
N CYS A 429 -17.23 -11.28 0.62
CA CYS A 429 -16.16 -12.21 0.29
C CYS A 429 -16.51 -13.58 0.85
N LEU A 430 -16.51 -14.60 -0.01
CA LEU A 430 -16.68 -15.99 0.41
C LEU A 430 -15.43 -16.45 1.15
N GLU A 431 -15.63 -17.11 2.29
CA GLU A 431 -14.53 -17.62 3.12
C GLU A 431 -13.98 -18.94 2.56
N HIS A 432 -12.70 -19.15 2.73
CA HIS A 432 -12.02 -20.41 2.51
C HIS A 432 -11.93 -21.24 3.77
N GLU A 433 -12.24 -22.50 3.68
CA GLU A 433 -12.18 -23.44 4.81
C GLU A 433 -10.77 -23.67 5.38
N GLU A 434 -9.71 -23.39 4.62
CA GLU A 434 -8.35 -23.77 5.04
C GLU A 434 -7.44 -22.66 5.56
N ASN A 435 -7.64 -21.37 5.28
CA ASN A 435 -6.72 -20.29 5.74
C ASN A 435 -7.31 -18.88 5.81
N GLY A 436 -8.61 -18.71 5.82
CA GLY A 436 -9.26 -17.39 5.98
C GLY A 436 -9.13 -16.39 4.81
N TRP A 437 -8.31 -16.67 3.79
CA TRP A 437 -8.00 -15.76 2.70
C TRP A 437 -8.06 -16.34 1.29
N GLY A 438 -8.49 -17.57 1.14
CA GLY A 438 -8.65 -18.16 -0.19
C GLY A 438 -7.38 -18.45 -0.93
N GLN A 439 -6.27 -18.51 -0.26
CA GLN A 439 -5.00 -18.75 -0.90
C GLN A 439 -4.57 -20.19 -0.77
N THR A 440 -4.50 -20.88 -1.90
CA THR A 440 -3.56 -21.97 -2.05
C THR A 440 -2.17 -21.47 -1.67
N LYS A 441 -1.60 -22.01 -0.61
CA LYS A 441 -0.26 -21.77 -0.05
C LYS A 441 0.42 -20.51 -0.64
N PHE A 442 0.39 -19.44 0.14
CA PHE A 442 1.08 -18.19 -0.18
C PHE A 442 2.53 -18.51 -0.50
N ASN A 443 2.89 -18.46 -1.76
CA ASN A 443 4.28 -18.58 -2.13
C ASN A 443 4.88 -17.18 -2.10
N HIS A 444 5.44 -16.80 -0.97
CA HIS A 444 6.07 -15.49 -0.77
C HIS A 444 7.10 -15.13 -1.85
N TRP A 445 7.71 -16.12 -2.47
CA TRP A 445 8.66 -15.93 -3.56
C TRP A 445 8.01 -15.35 -4.81
N GLU A 446 6.85 -15.87 -5.20
CA GLU A 446 6.12 -15.43 -6.40
C GLU A 446 5.61 -14.00 -6.23
N THR A 447 5.00 -13.70 -5.10
CA THR A 447 4.54 -12.34 -4.76
C THR A 447 5.68 -11.35 -4.84
N ARG A 448 6.84 -11.75 -4.41
CA ARG A 448 8.03 -10.95 -4.40
C ARG A 448 8.63 -10.74 -5.79
N GLU A 449 8.74 -11.79 -6.62
CA GLU A 449 9.13 -11.64 -8.01
C GLU A 449 8.19 -10.68 -8.73
N ASN A 450 6.89 -10.76 -8.44
CA ASN A 450 5.88 -9.86 -8.96
C ASN A 450 6.10 -8.42 -8.50
N GLN A 451 6.41 -8.21 -7.24
CA GLN A 451 6.76 -6.91 -6.68
C GLN A 451 7.98 -6.31 -7.37
N LEU A 452 9.08 -7.06 -7.49
CA LEU A 452 10.29 -6.65 -8.21
C LEU A 452 10.00 -6.26 -9.66
N ARG A 453 9.20 -7.05 -10.32
CA ARG A 453 8.80 -6.82 -11.71
C ARG A 453 8.04 -5.52 -11.84
N PHE A 454 7.05 -5.27 -10.96
CA PHE A 454 6.25 -4.04 -10.96
C PHE A 454 7.14 -2.81 -10.78
N PHE A 455 8.01 -2.80 -9.77
CA PHE A 455 8.88 -1.64 -9.52
C PHE A 455 9.92 -1.41 -10.61
N ASN A 456 10.48 -2.46 -11.18
CA ASN A 456 11.39 -2.30 -12.32
C ASN A 456 10.66 -1.68 -13.51
N LYS A 457 9.39 -2.02 -13.74
CA LYS A 457 8.55 -1.37 -14.75
C LYS A 457 8.35 0.11 -14.44
N VAL A 458 7.98 0.45 -13.19
CA VAL A 458 7.79 1.85 -12.77
C VAL A 458 9.07 2.66 -12.98
N ARG A 459 10.24 2.10 -12.65
CA ARG A 459 11.54 2.77 -12.85
C ARG A 459 11.89 2.96 -14.33
N SER A 460 11.63 1.99 -15.17
CA SER A 460 11.98 2.03 -16.61
C SER A 460 11.00 2.84 -17.45
N GLY A 461 9.94 3.40 -16.86
CA GLY A 461 8.90 4.11 -17.61
C GLY A 461 8.06 3.20 -18.51
N LEU A 462 7.92 1.92 -18.15
CA LEU A 462 7.06 0.96 -18.86
C LEU A 462 7.35 0.73 -20.33
N THR A 463 8.56 0.48 -20.65
CA THR A 463 8.95 0.15 -22.02
C THR A 463 8.32 -1.15 -22.53
N ASP A 464 7.83 -2.04 -21.65
CA ASP A 464 7.38 -3.39 -22.01
C ASP A 464 5.86 -3.56 -22.21
N ILE A 465 5.03 -2.51 -22.09
CA ILE A 465 3.56 -2.64 -22.34
C ILE A 465 3.30 -3.20 -23.74
N LYS A 466 4.08 -2.84 -24.75
CA LYS A 466 3.93 -3.36 -26.11
C LYS A 466 4.36 -4.81 -26.27
N GLU A 467 5.24 -5.26 -25.37
CA GLU A 467 5.90 -6.58 -25.43
C GLU A 467 5.31 -7.58 -24.44
N ASP A 468 4.33 -7.15 -23.65
CA ASP A 468 3.74 -7.98 -22.59
C ASP A 468 2.26 -7.63 -22.37
N GLY A 469 1.37 -8.50 -22.80
CA GLY A 469 -0.09 -8.31 -22.70
C GLY A 469 -0.84 -9.11 -23.76
N ILE A 470 -1.96 -8.56 -24.23
CA ILE A 470 -2.82 -9.24 -25.23
C ILE A 470 -2.04 -9.57 -26.51
N ASN A 471 -1.15 -8.68 -26.95
CA ASN A 471 -0.39 -8.85 -28.19
C ASN A 471 0.63 -10.03 -28.16
N THR A 472 0.99 -10.49 -26.97
CA THR A 472 1.94 -11.57 -26.76
C THR A 472 1.30 -12.74 -26.01
N LEU A 473 -0.02 -12.78 -26.01
CA LEU A 473 -0.79 -13.79 -25.33
C LEU A 473 -0.72 -15.11 -26.12
N GLU A 474 -0.27 -16.16 -25.45
CA GLU A 474 -0.28 -17.52 -25.96
C GLU A 474 -1.03 -18.43 -24.98
N PHE A 475 -1.95 -19.22 -25.48
CA PHE A 475 -2.64 -20.26 -24.73
C PHE A 475 -3.23 -21.31 -25.68
N LYS A 476 -3.54 -22.50 -25.12
CA LYS A 476 -4.26 -23.54 -25.84
C LYS A 476 -5.53 -23.87 -25.09
N ILE A 477 -6.64 -23.95 -25.80
CA ILE A 477 -7.91 -24.43 -25.24
C ILE A 477 -7.79 -25.95 -25.07
N LYS A 478 -7.95 -26.42 -23.82
CA LYS A 478 -8.02 -27.82 -23.47
C LYS A 478 -9.45 -28.34 -23.56
N SER A 479 -10.40 -27.60 -23.03
CA SER A 479 -11.82 -27.85 -23.16
C SER A 479 -12.61 -26.55 -23.16
N ARG A 480 -13.81 -26.59 -23.76
CA ARG A 480 -14.75 -25.48 -23.77
C ARG A 480 -16.15 -26.03 -23.72
N GLU A 481 -16.90 -25.64 -22.71
CA GLU A 481 -18.25 -26.15 -22.45
C GLU A 481 -19.21 -25.00 -22.17
N GLU A 482 -20.41 -25.05 -22.71
CA GLU A 482 -21.52 -24.23 -22.24
C GLU A 482 -22.06 -24.84 -20.95
N PHE A 483 -22.17 -24.03 -19.89
CA PHE A 483 -22.78 -24.42 -18.64
C PHE A 483 -23.92 -23.49 -18.25
N LEU A 484 -24.93 -24.03 -17.57
CA LEU A 484 -26.15 -23.28 -17.23
C LEU A 484 -26.79 -22.58 -18.44
N GLU A 485 -26.79 -23.27 -19.60
CA GLU A 485 -27.46 -22.90 -20.87
C GLU A 485 -27.01 -21.55 -21.48
N LYS A 486 -26.16 -20.77 -20.83
CA LYS A 486 -25.77 -19.42 -21.32
C LYS A 486 -24.36 -18.99 -21.00
N HIS A 487 -23.65 -19.69 -20.12
CA HIS A 487 -22.28 -19.31 -19.69
C HIS A 487 -21.26 -20.28 -20.28
N GLU A 488 -19.99 -19.89 -20.27
CA GLU A 488 -18.90 -20.73 -20.77
C GLU A 488 -17.91 -21.07 -19.68
N PHE A 489 -17.53 -22.35 -19.61
CA PHE A 489 -16.40 -22.87 -18.86
C PHE A 489 -15.30 -23.26 -19.84
N ILE A 490 -14.13 -22.64 -19.73
CA ILE A 490 -13.03 -22.79 -20.69
C ILE A 490 -11.76 -23.14 -19.93
N SER A 491 -11.24 -24.35 -20.14
CA SER A 491 -9.95 -24.76 -19.61
C SER A 491 -8.84 -24.43 -20.59
N ILE A 492 -7.78 -23.77 -20.14
CA ILE A 492 -6.63 -23.41 -20.97
C ILE A 492 -5.31 -23.83 -20.33
N THR A 493 -4.30 -24.05 -21.19
CA THR A 493 -2.93 -24.43 -20.79
C THR A 493 -1.89 -23.53 -21.47
#